data_61a56e4177991f1aa0e72f3d410c4f31
#
_entry.id   61a56e4177991f1aa0e72f3d410c4f31
#
_cell.length_a   1.000
_cell.length_b   1.000
_cell.length_c   1.000
_cell.angle_alpha   90.00
_cell.angle_beta   90.00
_cell.angle_gamma   90.00
#
_symmetry.space_group_name_H-M   'P 1'
#
loop_
_entity.id
_entity.type
_entity.pdbx_description
1 polymer ?
#
loop_
_entity_poly.entity_id
_entity_poly.type
_entity_poly.pdbx_seq_one_letter_code
_entity_poly.pdbx_strand_id
1 'polypeptide(L)'
;MKNLNRVTRRRFIKTTAGTAAAFTIVPSYAVSGLGHVAPSDKLNIAGIGIGGKGKVNLQNMVDQNIVALCDVDWDYAMPVFQQYPKAKRFKDFREMLDQQKDIDAVVVATPDHTHAIAAVTAMRAGKHVYVQKPLTHSVSEARLLTETAIKTGVVTQMGNEGHSDDSVYEVAEIIQSGILGDIREAHAWTNRPIWPQGLERPAQAEKIPATLDWELFLGPAAFRPYHSAYTPWSWRAWWDFGTGALGDMGCHILDVPFYALNLKYPVTVEASSTVCNTESAPEASRVEYTFPEREKLENCNFPEVKVTWHDGGLMPPRPRELPDGEPMGGWGGGNLFIGSKGKLVCDYYGRDWKLLLPGNEKPVASAKLPRYSDDPLGGGRHEMQWVRACMNGKEGPGQTSSNFAYAGPLSEMVLMGNLAIRLQGLNRPLHWDGEKMKFTNISPNDKFKIITSHRYKKIDGQPQFYTDWTDELPAAEMANIWINHIYRDGWKI
;
A
#
# COMPACT_ATOMS: atom_id res chain seq x y z
N MET A 1 -12.90 20.98 45.61
CA MET A 1 -12.49 20.06 44.53
C MET A 1 -12.40 18.66 45.14
N LYS A 2 -13.39 17.79 44.88
CA LYS A 2 -13.44 16.46 45.46
C LYS A 2 -12.77 15.46 44.50
N ASN A 3 -11.72 14.79 45.01
CA ASN A 3 -11.05 13.69 44.33
C ASN A 3 -12.02 12.51 44.14
N LEU A 4 -12.30 12.20 42.87
CA LEU A 4 -12.99 10.96 42.50
C LEU A 4 -11.98 9.82 42.55
N ASN A 5 -11.97 9.07 43.66
CA ASN A 5 -11.22 7.81 43.79
C ASN A 5 -11.75 6.79 42.75
N ARG A 6 -10.97 6.50 41.73
CA ARG A 6 -11.19 5.35 40.86
C ARG A 6 -11.05 4.07 41.69
N VAL A 7 -12.17 3.38 41.90
CA VAL A 7 -12.19 2.04 42.51
C VAL A 7 -11.64 1.04 41.48
N THR A 8 -10.47 0.47 41.76
CA THR A 8 -9.93 -0.57 40.88
C THR A 8 -10.73 -1.88 41.05
N ARG A 9 -10.86 -2.69 39.97
CA ARG A 9 -11.57 -3.99 39.92
C ARG A 9 -11.22 -4.90 41.13
N ARG A 10 -9.97 -4.90 41.58
CA ARG A 10 -9.52 -5.67 42.76
C ARG A 10 -10.13 -5.20 44.07
N ARG A 11 -10.45 -3.93 44.19
CA ARG A 11 -11.09 -3.34 45.39
C ARG A 11 -12.60 -3.57 45.39
N PHE A 12 -13.22 -3.59 44.21
CA PHE A 12 -14.63 -3.93 44.07
C PHE A 12 -14.93 -5.37 44.46
N ILE A 13 -14.10 -6.34 44.04
CA ILE A 13 -14.24 -7.76 44.39
C ILE A 13 -14.02 -8.02 45.89
N LYS A 14 -13.15 -7.26 46.58
CA LYS A 14 -12.93 -7.41 48.02
C LYS A 14 -14.03 -6.82 48.90
N THR A 15 -14.80 -5.84 48.40
CA THR A 15 -15.86 -5.18 49.19
C THR A 15 -17.23 -5.87 49.05
N THR A 16 -17.45 -6.70 48.04
CA THR A 16 -18.69 -7.46 47.85
C THR A 16 -18.66 -8.88 48.41
N ALA A 17 -17.58 -9.30 49.07
CA ALA A 17 -17.43 -10.63 49.68
C ALA A 17 -18.16 -10.79 51.04
N GLY A 18 -19.02 -9.87 51.42
CA GLY A 18 -19.68 -9.84 52.74
C GLY A 18 -21.16 -10.20 52.79
N THR A 19 -21.88 -10.43 51.67
CA THR A 19 -23.28 -10.82 51.72
C THR A 19 -23.67 -11.62 50.46
N ALA A 20 -24.16 -12.83 50.67
CA ALA A 20 -24.74 -13.79 49.74
C ALA A 20 -23.77 -14.53 48.82
N ALA A 21 -23.50 -15.80 49.16
CA ALA A 21 -22.87 -16.78 48.28
C ALA A 21 -23.78 -17.18 47.13
N ALA A 22 -23.88 -16.32 46.12
CA ALA A 22 -24.25 -16.71 44.77
C ALA A 22 -22.95 -17.02 44.03
N PHE A 23 -22.58 -18.30 43.93
CA PHE A 23 -21.50 -18.73 43.04
C PHE A 23 -21.91 -18.39 41.59
N THR A 24 -21.48 -17.23 41.13
CA THR A 24 -21.51 -16.92 39.68
C THR A 24 -20.35 -17.71 39.08
N ILE A 25 -20.65 -18.85 38.45
CA ILE A 25 -19.66 -19.57 37.61
C ILE A 25 -19.39 -18.67 36.44
N VAL A 26 -18.27 -17.91 36.50
CA VAL A 26 -17.73 -17.19 35.36
C VAL A 26 -17.05 -18.24 34.49
N PRO A 27 -17.49 -18.49 33.25
CA PRO A 27 -16.82 -19.44 32.39
C PRO A 27 -15.33 -19.09 32.27
N SER A 28 -14.45 -20.09 32.23
CA SER A 28 -12.98 -19.90 32.23
C SER A 28 -12.50 -19.05 31.06
N TYR A 29 -13.23 -19.04 29.91
CA TYR A 29 -12.94 -18.21 28.77
C TYR A 29 -13.24 -16.70 28.98
N ALA A 30 -13.92 -16.34 30.07
CA ALA A 30 -14.21 -14.94 30.43
C ALA A 30 -13.21 -14.35 31.42
N VAL A 31 -12.17 -15.10 31.82
CA VAL A 31 -11.17 -14.67 32.81
C VAL A 31 -9.81 -14.71 32.16
N SER A 32 -9.16 -13.56 32.02
CA SER A 32 -7.75 -13.48 31.58
C SER A 32 -6.80 -14.10 32.60
N GLY A 33 -5.80 -14.85 32.15
CA GLY A 33 -4.70 -15.34 32.99
C GLY A 33 -4.55 -16.86 33.15
N LEU A 34 -5.42 -17.65 32.48
CA LEU A 34 -5.31 -19.12 32.42
C LEU A 34 -5.04 -19.62 31.00
N GLY A 35 -4.23 -18.88 30.25
CA GLY A 35 -3.98 -19.15 28.83
C GLY A 35 -5.10 -18.64 27.91
N HIS A 36 -6.06 -17.88 28.41
CA HIS A 36 -7.15 -17.26 27.65
C HIS A 36 -7.15 -15.74 27.82
N VAL A 37 -7.36 -15.02 26.72
CA VAL A 37 -7.64 -13.59 26.70
C VAL A 37 -9.16 -13.42 26.80
N ALA A 38 -9.65 -12.66 27.77
CA ALA A 38 -11.08 -12.43 27.90
C ALA A 38 -11.62 -11.68 26.67
N PRO A 39 -12.87 -11.92 26.21
CA PRO A 39 -13.44 -11.20 25.07
C PRO A 39 -13.39 -9.68 25.22
N SER A 40 -13.43 -9.15 26.46
CA SER A 40 -13.31 -7.72 26.76
C SER A 40 -11.89 -7.16 26.59
N ASP A 41 -10.89 -8.03 26.46
CA ASP A 41 -9.48 -7.66 26.35
C ASP A 41 -8.98 -7.84 24.91
N LYS A 42 -9.87 -8.18 23.96
CA LYS A 42 -9.63 -8.31 22.52
C LYS A 42 -10.11 -7.08 21.80
N LEU A 43 -9.52 -6.79 20.65
CA LEU A 43 -10.01 -5.72 19.76
C LEU A 43 -11.29 -6.18 19.05
N ASN A 44 -12.24 -5.28 18.92
CA ASN A 44 -13.38 -5.40 18.05
C ASN A 44 -13.01 -4.85 16.67
N ILE A 45 -12.73 -5.74 15.73
CA ILE A 45 -12.25 -5.40 14.39
C ILE A 45 -13.40 -5.43 13.39
N ALA A 46 -13.47 -4.42 12.53
CA ALA A 46 -14.30 -4.39 11.34
C ALA A 46 -13.46 -4.54 10.07
N GLY A 47 -13.98 -5.23 9.06
CA GLY A 47 -13.36 -5.36 7.74
C GLY A 47 -14.18 -4.64 6.68
N ILE A 48 -13.51 -3.89 5.80
CA ILE A 48 -14.07 -3.21 4.61
C ILE A 48 -13.33 -3.73 3.37
N GLY A 49 -14.05 -4.35 2.41
CA GLY A 49 -13.47 -5.02 1.26
C GLY A 49 -12.90 -6.39 1.66
N ILE A 50 -13.77 -7.31 2.03
CA ILE A 50 -13.36 -8.56 2.70
C ILE A 50 -13.27 -9.78 1.78
N GLY A 51 -13.68 -9.66 0.52
CA GLY A 51 -13.73 -10.81 -0.40
C GLY A 51 -12.36 -11.31 -0.87
N GLY A 52 -11.38 -10.42 -0.99
CA GLY A 52 -10.03 -10.71 -1.50
C GLY A 52 -8.94 -10.76 -0.42
N LYS A 53 -7.99 -9.84 -0.49
CA LYS A 53 -6.88 -9.74 0.49
C LYS A 53 -7.39 -9.47 1.91
N GLY A 54 -8.52 -8.75 2.05
CA GLY A 54 -9.16 -8.52 3.34
C GLY A 54 -9.50 -9.81 4.09
N LYS A 55 -9.91 -10.88 3.39
CA LYS A 55 -10.08 -12.21 3.99
C LYS A 55 -8.79 -12.69 4.69
N VAL A 56 -7.67 -12.62 3.98
CA VAL A 56 -6.37 -13.05 4.51
C VAL A 56 -5.95 -12.21 5.71
N ASN A 57 -6.10 -10.88 5.62
CA ASN A 57 -5.76 -10.01 6.73
C ASN A 57 -6.58 -10.31 7.99
N LEU A 58 -7.91 -10.50 7.87
CA LEU A 58 -8.75 -10.87 9.01
C LEU A 58 -8.38 -12.24 9.60
N GLN A 59 -8.01 -13.22 8.75
CA GLN A 59 -7.56 -14.54 9.20
C GLN A 59 -6.22 -14.47 9.94
N ASN A 60 -5.34 -13.55 9.57
CA ASN A 60 -4.04 -13.34 10.20
C ASN A 60 -4.15 -12.61 11.57
N MET A 61 -5.28 -11.93 11.84
CA MET A 61 -5.55 -11.26 13.10
C MET A 61 -6.18 -12.24 14.10
N VAL A 62 -5.40 -13.26 14.48
CA VAL A 62 -5.88 -14.35 15.36
C VAL A 62 -6.34 -13.83 16.72
N ASP A 63 -7.30 -14.54 17.30
CA ASP A 63 -7.85 -14.28 18.64
C ASP A 63 -8.54 -12.92 18.84
N GLN A 64 -8.78 -12.14 17.78
CA GLN A 64 -9.53 -10.90 17.88
C GLN A 64 -11.03 -11.12 17.63
N ASN A 65 -11.85 -10.15 18.01
CA ASN A 65 -13.30 -10.17 17.76
C ASN A 65 -13.57 -9.54 16.39
N ILE A 66 -14.00 -10.31 15.40
CA ILE A 66 -14.50 -9.76 14.13
C ILE A 66 -15.98 -9.45 14.30
N VAL A 67 -16.32 -8.15 14.45
CA VAL A 67 -17.67 -7.70 14.86
C VAL A 67 -18.51 -7.15 13.71
N ALA A 68 -17.87 -6.65 12.64
CA ALA A 68 -18.55 -6.11 11.47
C ALA A 68 -17.79 -6.41 10.18
N LEU A 69 -18.52 -6.66 9.11
CA LEU A 69 -18.01 -6.98 7.79
C LEU A 69 -18.74 -6.17 6.73
N CYS A 70 -17.99 -5.46 5.91
CA CYS A 70 -18.51 -4.61 4.84
C CYS A 70 -17.91 -5.00 3.49
N ASP A 71 -18.77 -5.29 2.52
CA ASP A 71 -18.39 -5.50 1.14
C ASP A 71 -19.54 -5.16 0.21
N VAL A 72 -19.25 -4.58 -0.92
CA VAL A 72 -20.24 -4.19 -1.93
C VAL A 72 -20.67 -5.36 -2.81
N ASP A 73 -19.84 -6.44 -2.88
CA ASP A 73 -20.13 -7.68 -3.61
C ASP A 73 -20.31 -8.86 -2.63
N TRP A 74 -21.55 -9.16 -2.31
CA TRP A 74 -21.84 -10.17 -1.31
C TRP A 74 -21.60 -11.60 -1.75
N ASP A 75 -21.60 -11.90 -3.05
CA ASP A 75 -21.20 -13.22 -3.54
C ASP A 75 -19.68 -13.42 -3.37
N TYR A 76 -18.90 -12.42 -3.75
CA TYR A 76 -17.45 -12.44 -3.58
C TYR A 76 -17.03 -12.51 -2.11
N ALA A 77 -17.77 -11.85 -1.23
CA ALA A 77 -17.55 -11.82 0.22
C ALA A 77 -18.16 -13.01 0.98
N MET A 78 -19.01 -13.83 0.34
CA MET A 78 -19.77 -14.89 1.01
C MET A 78 -18.94 -15.85 1.85
N PRO A 79 -17.74 -16.32 1.43
CA PRO A 79 -16.91 -17.22 2.25
C PRO A 79 -16.50 -16.58 3.60
N VAL A 80 -16.31 -15.24 3.63
CA VAL A 80 -15.93 -14.51 4.86
C VAL A 80 -17.15 -14.32 5.77
N PHE A 81 -18.30 -14.04 5.21
CA PHE A 81 -19.55 -14.01 5.96
C PHE A 81 -19.89 -15.34 6.64
N GLN A 82 -19.56 -16.46 5.98
CA GLN A 82 -19.72 -17.81 6.57
C GLN A 82 -18.68 -18.08 7.66
N GLN A 83 -17.45 -17.58 7.51
CA GLN A 83 -16.39 -17.75 8.49
C GLN A 83 -16.66 -16.96 9.78
N TYR A 84 -17.29 -15.79 9.69
CA TYR A 84 -17.63 -14.94 10.83
C TYR A 84 -19.14 -14.70 10.94
N PRO A 85 -19.94 -15.73 11.24
CA PRO A 85 -21.42 -15.65 11.17
C PRO A 85 -22.04 -14.71 12.20
N LYS A 86 -21.30 -14.34 13.26
CA LYS A 86 -21.77 -13.41 14.30
C LYS A 86 -21.50 -11.95 13.95
N ALA A 87 -20.62 -11.67 12.99
CA ALA A 87 -20.33 -10.32 12.56
C ALA A 87 -21.53 -9.71 11.81
N LYS A 88 -21.86 -8.46 12.10
CA LYS A 88 -22.89 -7.74 11.33
C LYS A 88 -22.38 -7.46 9.92
N ARG A 89 -23.30 -7.49 8.94
CA ARG A 89 -22.98 -7.33 7.51
C ARG A 89 -23.49 -5.99 7.00
N PHE A 90 -22.65 -5.31 6.24
CA PHE A 90 -22.94 -4.01 5.66
C PHE A 90 -22.53 -3.98 4.19
N LYS A 91 -23.21 -3.19 3.37
CA LYS A 91 -22.74 -2.83 2.02
C LYS A 91 -21.96 -1.51 2.03
N ASP A 92 -22.38 -0.57 2.85
CA ASP A 92 -21.78 0.75 2.98
C ASP A 92 -21.00 0.87 4.30
N PHE A 93 -19.70 1.17 4.19
CA PHE A 93 -18.84 1.33 5.36
C PHE A 93 -19.21 2.55 6.22
N ARG A 94 -19.85 3.56 5.63
CA ARG A 94 -20.33 4.74 6.35
C ARG A 94 -21.46 4.38 7.31
N GLU A 95 -22.39 3.56 6.84
CA GLU A 95 -23.45 3.00 7.69
C GLU A 95 -22.89 2.09 8.78
N MET A 96 -21.89 1.26 8.43
CA MET A 96 -21.22 0.39 9.40
C MET A 96 -20.59 1.20 10.55
N LEU A 97 -19.83 2.23 10.24
CA LEU A 97 -19.17 3.08 11.25
C LEU A 97 -20.19 3.92 12.05
N ASP A 98 -21.32 4.27 11.45
CA ASP A 98 -22.38 4.97 12.15
C ASP A 98 -23.19 4.07 13.09
N GLN A 99 -23.51 2.84 12.67
CA GLN A 99 -24.39 1.94 13.43
C GLN A 99 -23.63 1.06 14.44
N GLN A 100 -22.35 0.73 14.20
CA GLN A 100 -21.56 -0.19 15.02
C GLN A 100 -20.52 0.57 15.85
N LYS A 101 -20.93 1.10 16.99
CA LYS A 101 -20.09 2.01 17.81
C LYS A 101 -18.97 1.32 18.59
N ASP A 102 -19.10 0.02 18.84
CA ASP A 102 -18.14 -0.81 19.58
C ASP A 102 -16.94 -1.30 18.73
N ILE A 103 -16.81 -0.87 17.48
CA ILE A 103 -15.63 -1.08 16.66
C ILE A 103 -14.45 -0.32 17.28
N ASP A 104 -13.29 -1.00 17.51
CA ASP A 104 -12.05 -0.40 17.96
C ASP A 104 -11.10 -0.12 16.77
N ALA A 105 -11.11 -1.00 15.79
CA ALA A 105 -10.13 -1.02 14.71
C ALA A 105 -10.75 -1.47 13.38
N VAL A 106 -10.22 -0.96 12.26
CA VAL A 106 -10.76 -1.19 10.92
C VAL A 106 -9.67 -1.66 9.97
N VAL A 107 -9.94 -2.73 9.24
CA VAL A 107 -9.14 -3.20 8.10
C VAL A 107 -9.79 -2.71 6.83
N VAL A 108 -9.05 -1.98 5.99
CA VAL A 108 -9.47 -1.50 4.68
C VAL A 108 -8.69 -2.26 3.61
N ALA A 109 -9.39 -3.06 2.80
CA ALA A 109 -8.79 -3.87 1.72
C ALA A 109 -9.68 -3.88 0.46
N THR A 110 -10.22 -2.73 0.14
CA THR A 110 -11.02 -2.43 -1.04
C THR A 110 -10.13 -2.25 -2.29
N PRO A 111 -10.65 -1.95 -3.47
CA PRO A 111 -9.88 -1.34 -4.55
C PRO A 111 -9.24 0.00 -4.12
N ASP A 112 -8.11 0.36 -4.74
CA ASP A 112 -7.25 1.48 -4.31
C ASP A 112 -7.99 2.81 -4.15
N HIS A 113 -8.92 3.12 -5.07
CA HIS A 113 -9.65 4.39 -5.12
C HIS A 113 -10.57 4.65 -3.91
N THR A 114 -10.88 3.64 -3.11
CA THR A 114 -11.71 3.79 -1.92
C THR A 114 -10.92 3.67 -0.61
N HIS A 115 -9.62 3.38 -0.66
CA HIS A 115 -8.77 3.28 0.53
C HIS A 115 -8.82 4.55 1.38
N ALA A 116 -8.56 5.71 0.76
CA ALA A 116 -8.41 6.96 1.46
C ALA A 116 -9.70 7.37 2.19
N ILE A 117 -10.83 7.36 1.50
CA ILE A 117 -12.09 7.81 2.11
C ILE A 117 -12.55 6.89 3.24
N ALA A 118 -12.36 5.56 3.11
CA ALA A 118 -12.71 4.61 4.16
C ALA A 118 -11.78 4.80 5.39
N ALA A 119 -10.47 4.93 5.16
CA ALA A 119 -9.48 5.10 6.21
C ALA A 119 -9.65 6.43 6.96
N VAL A 120 -9.81 7.56 6.24
CA VAL A 120 -10.03 8.88 6.86
C VAL A 120 -11.29 8.90 7.70
N THR A 121 -12.38 8.30 7.20
CA THR A 121 -13.64 8.22 7.93
C THR A 121 -13.48 7.44 9.24
N ALA A 122 -12.76 6.30 9.20
CA ALA A 122 -12.48 5.49 10.38
C ALA A 122 -11.57 6.25 11.37
N MET A 123 -10.47 6.87 10.90
CA MET A 123 -9.54 7.62 11.75
C MET A 123 -10.21 8.82 12.43
N ARG A 124 -11.06 9.57 11.71
CA ARG A 124 -11.83 10.70 12.28
C ARG A 124 -12.86 10.23 13.30
N ALA A 125 -13.33 8.98 13.21
CA ALA A 125 -14.16 8.34 14.23
C ALA A 125 -13.33 7.73 15.39
N GLY A 126 -12.01 8.00 15.45
CA GLY A 126 -11.12 7.52 16.51
C GLY A 126 -10.79 6.03 16.43
N LYS A 127 -10.96 5.40 15.26
CA LYS A 127 -10.67 3.98 15.07
C LYS A 127 -9.25 3.78 14.56
N HIS A 128 -8.55 2.76 15.07
CA HIS A 128 -7.27 2.32 14.51
C HIS A 128 -7.49 1.77 13.10
N VAL A 129 -6.50 1.93 12.20
CA VAL A 129 -6.67 1.49 10.80
C VAL A 129 -5.48 0.69 10.28
N TYR A 130 -5.80 -0.40 9.60
CA TYR A 130 -4.90 -1.16 8.74
C TYR A 130 -5.40 -1.00 7.30
N VAL A 131 -4.59 -0.44 6.41
CA VAL A 131 -4.99 -0.18 5.02
C VAL A 131 -4.10 -0.96 4.07
N GLN A 132 -4.69 -1.70 3.14
CA GLN A 132 -3.96 -2.40 2.11
C GLN A 132 -3.13 -1.45 1.23
N LYS A 133 -2.07 -1.99 0.63
CA LYS A 133 -1.20 -1.27 -0.31
C LYS A 133 -1.84 -1.22 -1.72
N PRO A 134 -1.53 -0.17 -2.50
CA PRO A 134 -0.91 1.08 -2.06
C PRO A 134 -1.80 1.79 -1.05
N LEU A 135 -1.21 2.64 -0.19
CA LEU A 135 -1.97 3.29 0.87
C LEU A 135 -3.21 4.04 0.34
N THR A 136 -3.07 4.64 -0.83
CA THR A 136 -4.11 5.43 -1.49
C THR A 136 -4.00 5.36 -3.01
N HIS A 137 -4.96 5.97 -3.68
CA HIS A 137 -5.03 6.06 -5.14
C HIS A 137 -4.31 7.29 -5.71
N SER A 138 -4.22 8.38 -4.94
CA SER A 138 -3.56 9.63 -5.34
C SER A 138 -2.53 10.10 -4.32
N VAL A 139 -1.62 11.00 -4.77
CA VAL A 139 -0.56 11.56 -3.94
C VAL A 139 -1.12 12.37 -2.78
N SER A 140 -2.11 13.22 -3.05
CA SER A 140 -2.71 14.06 -1.99
C SER A 140 -3.45 13.26 -0.93
N GLU A 141 -4.07 12.15 -1.31
CA GLU A 141 -4.71 11.24 -0.37
C GLU A 141 -3.68 10.59 0.58
N ALA A 142 -2.49 10.21 0.09
CA ALA A 142 -1.43 9.65 0.93
C ALA A 142 -0.95 10.68 1.97
N ARG A 143 -0.78 11.94 1.55
CA ARG A 143 -0.47 13.05 2.46
C ARG A 143 -1.58 13.26 3.49
N LEU A 144 -2.83 13.28 3.05
CA LEU A 144 -3.98 13.45 3.93
C LEU A 144 -4.08 12.34 4.98
N LEU A 145 -3.84 11.06 4.60
CA LEU A 145 -3.84 9.95 5.58
C LEU A 145 -2.71 10.11 6.60
N THR A 146 -1.51 10.50 6.16
CA THR A 146 -0.38 10.78 7.05
C THR A 146 -0.72 11.87 8.07
N GLU A 147 -1.24 12.99 7.60
CA GLU A 147 -1.63 14.13 8.46
C GLU A 147 -2.80 13.78 9.40
N THR A 148 -3.78 13.02 8.90
CA THR A 148 -4.92 12.59 9.72
C THR A 148 -4.47 11.63 10.81
N ALA A 149 -3.55 10.71 10.53
CA ALA A 149 -2.99 9.80 11.53
C ALA A 149 -2.28 10.57 12.66
N ILE A 150 -1.46 11.57 12.30
CA ILE A 150 -0.80 12.45 13.28
C ILE A 150 -1.83 13.21 14.13
N LYS A 151 -2.84 13.77 13.49
CA LYS A 151 -3.87 14.59 14.15
C LYS A 151 -4.76 13.77 15.10
N THR A 152 -5.10 12.54 14.73
CA THR A 152 -6.00 11.69 15.53
C THR A 152 -5.27 10.83 16.56
N GLY A 153 -3.96 10.60 16.38
CA GLY A 153 -3.15 9.75 17.25
C GLY A 153 -3.50 8.25 17.20
N VAL A 154 -4.31 7.82 16.22
CA VAL A 154 -4.67 6.41 16.08
C VAL A 154 -3.50 5.58 15.55
N VAL A 155 -3.47 4.30 15.90
CA VAL A 155 -2.47 3.35 15.39
C VAL A 155 -2.80 3.02 13.94
N THR A 156 -1.80 3.12 13.08
CA THR A 156 -1.94 2.90 11.63
C THR A 156 -0.92 1.89 11.12
N GLN A 157 -1.26 1.13 10.08
CA GLN A 157 -0.38 0.22 9.36
C GLN A 157 -0.80 0.13 7.91
N MET A 158 0.13 0.21 6.96
CA MET A 158 -0.10 -0.15 5.57
C MET A 158 0.18 -1.64 5.36
N GLY A 159 -0.54 -2.28 4.46
CA GLY A 159 -0.46 -3.72 4.18
C GLY A 159 0.68 -4.15 3.26
N ASN A 160 1.85 -3.49 3.29
CA ASN A 160 3.08 -3.93 2.63
C ASN A 160 3.81 -4.94 3.51
N GLU A 161 3.26 -6.12 3.64
CA GLU A 161 3.65 -7.17 4.61
C GLU A 161 5.13 -7.54 4.60
N GLY A 162 5.81 -7.41 3.45
CA GLY A 162 7.26 -7.62 3.33
C GLY A 162 8.08 -6.70 4.23
N HIS A 163 7.56 -5.53 4.60
CA HIS A 163 8.24 -4.60 5.50
C HIS A 163 8.47 -5.15 6.93
N SER A 164 7.74 -6.17 7.34
CA SER A 164 7.97 -6.86 8.62
C SER A 164 8.91 -8.07 8.49
N ASP A 165 9.46 -8.31 7.29
CA ASP A 165 10.42 -9.38 7.06
C ASP A 165 11.83 -8.96 7.50
N ASP A 166 12.57 -9.85 8.16
CA ASP A 166 13.91 -9.55 8.66
C ASP A 166 14.89 -9.18 7.53
N SER A 167 14.66 -9.70 6.33
CA SER A 167 15.48 -9.46 5.15
C SER A 167 15.54 -8.00 4.69
N VAL A 168 14.46 -7.22 4.85
CA VAL A 168 14.48 -5.77 4.55
C VAL A 168 15.51 -5.07 5.44
N TYR A 169 15.52 -5.42 6.73
CA TYR A 169 16.45 -4.84 7.71
C TYR A 169 17.87 -5.35 7.50
N GLU A 170 18.07 -6.62 7.12
CA GLU A 170 19.38 -7.16 6.77
C GLU A 170 19.99 -6.43 5.57
N VAL A 171 19.22 -6.22 4.50
CA VAL A 171 19.68 -5.44 3.34
C VAL A 171 20.05 -4.02 3.74
N ALA A 172 19.24 -3.38 4.58
CA ALA A 172 19.54 -2.03 5.08
C ALA A 172 20.81 -2.00 5.92
N GLU A 173 21.00 -2.98 6.83
CA GLU A 173 22.21 -3.11 7.65
C GLU A 173 23.48 -3.30 6.78
N ILE A 174 23.40 -4.15 5.75
CA ILE A 174 24.51 -4.36 4.81
C ILE A 174 24.86 -3.06 4.10
N ILE A 175 23.88 -2.34 3.57
CA ILE A 175 24.09 -1.06 2.87
C ILE A 175 24.68 -0.02 3.83
N GLN A 176 24.10 0.11 5.03
CA GLN A 176 24.52 1.09 6.05
C GLN A 176 25.87 0.74 6.69
N SER A 177 26.37 -0.49 6.55
CA SER A 177 27.74 -0.84 6.92
C SER A 177 28.81 -0.16 6.04
N GLY A 178 28.41 0.40 4.88
CA GLY A 178 29.30 1.04 3.92
C GLY A 178 30.13 0.07 3.06
N ILE A 179 29.86 -1.25 3.14
CA ILE A 179 30.62 -2.26 2.38
C ILE A 179 30.50 -2.08 0.86
N LEU A 180 29.33 -1.60 0.40
CA LEU A 180 29.09 -1.31 -1.03
C LEU A 180 29.68 0.03 -1.48
N GLY A 181 30.17 0.87 -0.55
CA GLY A 181 30.56 2.25 -0.82
C GLY A 181 29.36 3.15 -1.15
N ASP A 182 29.58 4.21 -1.89
CA ASP A 182 28.53 5.16 -2.29
C ASP A 182 27.59 4.52 -3.32
N ILE A 183 26.31 4.40 -2.98
CA ILE A 183 25.28 3.89 -3.89
C ILE A 183 24.66 5.07 -4.64
N ARG A 184 24.82 5.09 -5.96
CA ARG A 184 24.29 6.13 -6.84
C ARG A 184 23.22 5.61 -7.81
N GLU A 185 23.02 4.31 -7.84
CA GLU A 185 22.07 3.65 -8.72
C GLU A 185 21.44 2.45 -8.02
N ALA A 186 20.11 2.34 -8.12
CA ALA A 186 19.38 1.18 -7.66
C ALA A 186 18.26 0.87 -8.65
N HIS A 187 17.91 -0.41 -8.76
CA HIS A 187 16.83 -0.88 -9.62
C HIS A 187 15.88 -1.75 -8.83
N ALA A 188 14.59 -1.61 -9.11
CA ALA A 188 13.51 -2.45 -8.63
C ALA A 188 12.71 -2.96 -9.83
N TRP A 189 12.35 -4.23 -9.87
CA TRP A 189 11.62 -4.79 -11.02
C TRP A 189 10.60 -5.83 -10.61
N THR A 190 9.59 -6.04 -11.47
CA THR A 190 8.58 -7.08 -11.32
C THR A 190 8.19 -7.70 -12.66
N ASN A 191 7.69 -8.93 -12.63
CA ASN A 191 7.06 -9.59 -13.76
C ASN A 191 5.55 -9.26 -13.90
N ARG A 192 5.03 -8.37 -13.07
CA ARG A 192 3.63 -7.89 -13.16
C ARG A 192 3.48 -6.85 -14.27
N PRO A 193 2.28 -6.73 -14.85
CA PRO A 193 1.01 -7.31 -14.42
C PRO A 193 0.80 -8.76 -14.86
N ILE A 194 0.00 -9.53 -14.09
CA ILE A 194 -0.57 -10.83 -14.48
C ILE A 194 -2.07 -10.71 -14.79
N TRP A 195 -2.59 -9.52 -14.72
CA TRP A 195 -3.92 -9.12 -15.15
C TRP A 195 -3.82 -8.26 -16.40
N PRO A 196 -4.88 -8.21 -17.24
CA PRO A 196 -4.84 -7.40 -18.46
C PRO A 196 -4.65 -5.91 -18.15
N GLN A 197 -3.66 -5.28 -18.79
CA GLN A 197 -3.44 -3.82 -18.86
C GLN A 197 -3.36 -3.39 -20.34
N GLY A 198 -3.24 -2.08 -20.58
CA GLY A 198 -3.26 -1.54 -21.94
C GLY A 198 -4.64 -1.59 -22.61
N LEU A 199 -5.70 -1.83 -21.83
CA LEU A 199 -7.06 -2.00 -22.31
C LEU A 199 -7.73 -0.67 -22.63
N GLU A 200 -8.51 -0.65 -23.70
CA GLU A 200 -9.46 0.41 -23.99
C GLU A 200 -10.75 0.21 -23.17
N ARG A 201 -11.53 1.28 -23.01
CA ARG A 201 -12.83 1.21 -22.32
C ARG A 201 -13.75 0.22 -23.03
N PRO A 202 -14.39 -0.72 -22.30
CA PRO A 202 -15.41 -1.58 -22.89
C PRO A 202 -16.51 -0.79 -23.59
N ALA A 203 -16.81 -1.18 -24.84
CA ALA A 203 -17.77 -0.45 -25.68
C ALA A 203 -19.23 -0.65 -25.26
N GLN A 204 -19.53 -1.73 -24.53
CA GLN A 204 -20.89 -2.08 -24.13
C GLN A 204 -20.97 -2.23 -22.62
N ALA A 205 -22.09 -1.80 -22.05
CA ALA A 205 -22.40 -2.06 -20.66
C ALA A 205 -22.93 -3.49 -20.50
N GLU A 206 -22.68 -4.06 -19.32
CA GLU A 206 -23.25 -5.35 -18.91
C GLU A 206 -24.28 -5.16 -17.79
N LYS A 207 -25.09 -6.21 -17.59
CA LYS A 207 -26.04 -6.23 -16.46
C LYS A 207 -25.27 -6.35 -15.15
N ILE A 208 -25.55 -5.44 -14.21
CA ILE A 208 -24.99 -5.49 -12.86
C ILE A 208 -25.45 -6.79 -12.17
N PRO A 209 -24.53 -7.61 -11.59
CA PRO A 209 -24.91 -8.75 -10.75
C PRO A 209 -25.80 -8.32 -9.59
N ALA A 210 -26.81 -9.13 -9.26
CA ALA A 210 -27.80 -8.78 -8.22
C ALA A 210 -27.18 -8.61 -6.80
N THR A 211 -26.01 -9.21 -6.57
CA THR A 211 -25.27 -9.18 -5.31
C THR A 211 -24.31 -8.02 -5.19
N LEU A 212 -23.94 -7.40 -6.33
CA LEU A 212 -23.01 -6.27 -6.40
C LEU A 212 -23.78 -4.94 -6.33
N ASP A 213 -23.38 -4.07 -5.43
CA ASP A 213 -23.76 -2.66 -5.44
C ASP A 213 -22.73 -1.86 -6.24
N TRP A 214 -23.07 -1.57 -7.50
CA TRP A 214 -22.15 -0.88 -8.42
C TRP A 214 -21.92 0.58 -8.04
N GLU A 215 -22.91 1.26 -7.48
CA GLU A 215 -22.78 2.65 -7.02
C GLU A 215 -21.79 2.77 -5.86
N LEU A 216 -21.87 1.84 -4.90
CA LEU A 216 -20.91 1.78 -3.80
C LEU A 216 -19.52 1.29 -4.25
N PHE A 217 -19.45 0.41 -5.27
CA PHE A 217 -18.17 0.02 -5.86
C PHE A 217 -17.47 1.22 -6.53
N LEU A 218 -18.20 2.01 -7.31
CA LEU A 218 -17.67 3.23 -7.92
C LEU A 218 -17.16 4.20 -6.83
N GLY A 219 -17.84 4.29 -5.71
CA GLY A 219 -17.38 5.15 -4.60
C GLY A 219 -17.08 6.57 -5.08
N PRO A 220 -15.88 7.09 -4.81
CA PRO A 220 -15.47 8.43 -5.24
C PRO A 220 -15.12 8.54 -6.72
N ALA A 221 -14.97 7.42 -7.45
CA ALA A 221 -14.62 7.45 -8.88
C ALA A 221 -15.75 8.02 -9.73
N ALA A 222 -15.39 8.54 -10.90
CA ALA A 222 -16.36 9.03 -11.87
C ALA A 222 -17.34 7.93 -12.29
N PHE A 223 -18.59 8.32 -12.58
CA PHE A 223 -19.60 7.36 -13.04
C PHE A 223 -19.17 6.70 -14.36
N ARG A 224 -19.31 5.38 -14.40
CA ARG A 224 -19.25 4.57 -15.62
C ARG A 224 -20.21 3.39 -15.54
N PRO A 225 -20.75 2.94 -16.69
CA PRO A 225 -21.57 1.72 -16.73
C PRO A 225 -20.76 0.51 -16.28
N TYR A 226 -21.45 -0.46 -15.66
CA TYR A 226 -20.83 -1.72 -15.23
C TYR A 226 -20.34 -2.55 -16.42
N HIS A 227 -19.19 -3.18 -16.24
CA HIS A 227 -18.67 -4.24 -17.09
C HIS A 227 -17.81 -5.20 -16.24
N SER A 228 -17.86 -6.49 -16.54
CA SER A 228 -17.10 -7.54 -15.83
C SER A 228 -15.57 -7.39 -15.90
N ALA A 229 -15.06 -6.62 -16.86
CA ALA A 229 -13.65 -6.26 -16.95
C ALA A 229 -13.15 -5.38 -15.79
N TYR A 230 -14.04 -4.80 -14.97
CA TYR A 230 -13.65 -3.90 -13.87
C TYR A 230 -13.50 -4.63 -12.53
N THR A 231 -14.21 -5.72 -12.30
CA THR A 231 -14.27 -6.40 -11.00
C THR A 231 -14.39 -7.93 -11.17
N PRO A 232 -14.03 -8.75 -10.18
CA PRO A 232 -13.55 -8.39 -8.83
C PRO A 232 -12.03 -8.17 -8.71
N TRP A 233 -11.23 -8.55 -9.71
CA TRP A 233 -9.75 -8.54 -9.66
C TRP A 233 -9.13 -7.48 -10.56
N SER A 234 -9.67 -7.29 -11.78
CA SER A 234 -9.07 -6.51 -12.85
C SER A 234 -9.17 -5.00 -12.66
N TRP A 235 -9.83 -4.53 -11.61
CA TRP A 235 -9.89 -3.11 -11.24
C TRP A 235 -8.50 -2.46 -11.17
N ARG A 236 -7.46 -3.23 -10.84
CA ARG A 236 -6.06 -2.79 -10.74
C ARG A 236 -5.53 -2.11 -12.00
N ALA A 237 -6.01 -2.55 -13.17
CA ALA A 237 -5.59 -2.01 -14.45
C ALA A 237 -6.10 -0.60 -14.72
N TRP A 238 -7.30 -0.28 -14.23
CA TRP A 238 -8.08 0.89 -14.64
C TRP A 238 -7.73 2.10 -13.80
N TRP A 239 -7.37 3.21 -14.46
CA TRP A 239 -6.96 4.45 -13.80
C TRP A 239 -8.00 5.03 -12.83
N ASP A 240 -9.29 4.70 -12.99
CA ASP A 240 -10.34 5.16 -12.08
C ASP A 240 -10.40 4.34 -10.78
N PHE A 241 -9.86 3.11 -10.76
CA PHE A 241 -10.04 2.18 -9.64
C PHE A 241 -8.74 1.68 -9.02
N GLY A 242 -7.67 1.64 -9.81
CA GLY A 242 -6.40 1.08 -9.42
C GLY A 242 -5.21 1.90 -9.94
N THR A 243 -4.04 1.42 -9.60
CA THR A 243 -2.76 2.11 -9.80
C THR A 243 -1.78 1.32 -10.66
N GLY A 244 -2.30 0.30 -11.39
CA GLY A 244 -1.48 -0.54 -12.28
C GLY A 244 -0.44 -1.39 -11.56
N ALA A 245 0.47 -1.97 -12.34
CA ALA A 245 1.54 -2.83 -11.82
C ALA A 245 2.47 -2.08 -10.87
N LEU A 246 2.76 -0.80 -11.13
CA LEU A 246 3.60 0.02 -10.27
C LEU A 246 2.96 0.21 -8.89
N GLY A 247 1.68 0.59 -8.80
CA GLY A 247 1.01 0.74 -7.52
C GLY A 247 0.85 -0.58 -6.77
N ASP A 248 0.47 -1.65 -7.48
CA ASP A 248 0.27 -2.98 -6.88
C ASP A 248 1.57 -3.54 -6.29
N MET A 249 2.71 -3.42 -6.98
CA MET A 249 3.98 -4.03 -6.57
C MET A 249 5.02 -3.04 -6.05
N GLY A 250 4.92 -1.77 -6.39
CA GLY A 250 5.91 -0.76 -5.98
C GLY A 250 6.02 -0.63 -4.47
N CYS A 251 4.90 -0.64 -3.75
CA CYS A 251 4.92 -0.60 -2.28
C CYS A 251 5.54 -1.84 -1.61
N HIS A 252 5.77 -2.91 -2.35
CA HIS A 252 6.50 -4.09 -1.88
C HIS A 252 7.98 -4.02 -2.24
N ILE A 253 8.28 -3.71 -3.51
CA ILE A 253 9.63 -3.85 -4.05
C ILE A 253 10.46 -2.58 -3.83
N LEU A 254 9.87 -1.40 -4.09
CA LEU A 254 10.53 -0.12 -3.81
C LEU A 254 10.65 0.16 -2.31
N ASP A 255 9.94 -0.56 -1.46
CA ASP A 255 10.07 -0.51 -0.01
C ASP A 255 11.50 -0.82 0.44
N VAL A 256 12.14 -1.82 -0.17
CA VAL A 256 13.53 -2.22 0.15
C VAL A 256 14.51 -1.07 -0.09
N PRO A 257 14.62 -0.47 -1.29
CA PRO A 257 15.50 0.69 -1.48
C PRO A 257 15.02 1.94 -0.73
N PHE A 258 13.70 2.13 -0.56
CA PHE A 258 13.17 3.26 0.19
C PHE A 258 13.68 3.28 1.63
N TYR A 259 13.62 2.14 2.31
CA TYR A 259 14.10 1.97 3.67
C TYR A 259 15.64 1.96 3.74
N ALA A 260 16.30 1.14 2.93
CA ALA A 260 17.74 0.91 3.01
C ALA A 260 18.56 2.16 2.66
N LEU A 261 18.08 3.00 1.73
CA LEU A 261 18.74 4.22 1.28
C LEU A 261 18.19 5.49 1.95
N ASN A 262 17.33 5.35 2.96
CA ASN A 262 16.70 6.48 3.67
C ASN A 262 16.07 7.50 2.70
N LEU A 263 15.26 6.99 1.75
CA LEU A 263 14.61 7.83 0.75
C LEU A 263 13.41 8.58 1.36
N LYS A 264 13.03 9.69 0.73
CA LYS A 264 11.82 10.46 1.03
C LYS A 264 11.13 10.84 -0.28
N TYR A 265 11.29 12.11 -0.70
CA TYR A 265 10.70 12.60 -1.95
C TYR A 265 11.78 12.69 -3.02
N PRO A 266 11.54 12.16 -4.23
CA PRO A 266 12.43 12.41 -5.36
C PRO A 266 12.34 13.88 -5.78
N VAL A 267 13.41 14.40 -6.35
CA VAL A 267 13.43 15.74 -6.95
C VAL A 267 13.07 15.73 -8.42
N THR A 268 13.26 14.60 -9.10
CA THR A 268 12.81 14.39 -10.48
C THR A 268 12.22 13.00 -10.66
N VAL A 269 11.29 12.90 -11.60
CA VAL A 269 10.74 11.64 -12.09
C VAL A 269 10.57 11.68 -13.60
N GLU A 270 10.92 10.59 -14.28
CA GLU A 270 10.76 10.42 -15.72
C GLU A 270 10.27 9.01 -16.02
N ALA A 271 9.37 8.87 -17.00
CA ALA A 271 8.83 7.57 -17.36
C ALA A 271 8.82 7.33 -18.87
N SER A 272 8.91 6.06 -19.21
CA SER A 272 8.61 5.52 -20.54
C SER A 272 7.83 4.22 -20.41
N SER A 273 6.92 3.94 -21.33
CA SER A 273 6.08 2.75 -21.25
C SER A 273 5.68 2.24 -22.62
N THR A 274 5.10 1.03 -22.66
CA THR A 274 4.25 0.61 -23.78
C THR A 274 3.09 1.61 -23.92
N VAL A 275 2.19 1.39 -24.90
CA VAL A 275 1.06 2.30 -25.09
C VAL A 275 0.35 2.59 -23.78
N CYS A 276 0.41 3.86 -23.35
CA CYS A 276 -0.36 4.35 -22.21
C CYS A 276 -1.59 5.09 -22.75
N ASN A 277 -2.77 4.65 -22.38
CA ASN A 277 -4.03 5.26 -22.81
C ASN A 277 -4.75 5.96 -21.63
N THR A 278 -5.90 6.57 -21.93
CA THR A 278 -6.70 7.32 -20.95
C THR A 278 -7.40 6.43 -19.94
N GLU A 279 -7.54 5.13 -20.19
CA GLU A 279 -8.40 4.23 -19.44
C GLU A 279 -7.64 3.32 -18.47
N SER A 280 -6.52 2.78 -18.93
CA SER A 280 -5.78 1.78 -18.17
C SER A 280 -4.28 1.98 -18.17
N ALA A 281 -3.61 1.39 -17.18
CA ALA A 281 -2.16 1.38 -17.07
C ALA A 281 -1.51 0.63 -18.24
N PRO A 282 -0.29 0.99 -18.65
CA PRO A 282 0.44 0.31 -19.73
C PRO A 282 0.84 -1.11 -19.34
N GLU A 283 1.06 -1.98 -20.32
CA GLU A 283 1.49 -3.38 -20.11
C GLU A 283 2.90 -3.47 -19.50
N ALA A 284 3.77 -2.51 -19.81
CA ALA A 284 5.11 -2.41 -19.26
C ALA A 284 5.54 -0.96 -19.13
N SER A 285 6.29 -0.66 -18.07
CA SER A 285 6.83 0.68 -17.84
C SER A 285 8.24 0.64 -17.25
N ARG A 286 8.97 1.74 -17.48
CA ARG A 286 10.21 2.11 -16.79
C ARG A 286 10.03 3.49 -16.20
N VAL A 287 10.30 3.63 -14.89
CA VAL A 287 10.24 4.92 -14.20
C VAL A 287 11.55 5.16 -13.48
N GLU A 288 12.18 6.30 -13.73
CA GLU A 288 13.41 6.73 -13.08
C GLU A 288 13.10 7.87 -12.10
N TYR A 289 13.51 7.69 -10.84
CA TYR A 289 13.41 8.70 -9.80
C TYR A 289 14.82 9.15 -9.42
N THR A 290 15.04 10.46 -9.27
CA THR A 290 16.27 11.00 -8.71
C THR A 290 16.00 11.54 -7.31
N PHE A 291 16.74 11.05 -6.33
CA PHE A 291 16.69 11.53 -4.94
C PHE A 291 17.94 12.36 -4.64
N PRO A 292 17.79 13.49 -3.94
CA PRO A 292 18.93 14.33 -3.57
C PRO A 292 19.83 13.61 -2.57
N GLU A 293 20.98 14.20 -2.28
CA GLU A 293 21.83 13.78 -1.16
C GLU A 293 21.02 13.82 0.16
N ARG A 294 21.19 12.80 1.00
CA ARG A 294 20.56 12.66 2.32
C ARG A 294 21.63 12.68 3.41
N GLU A 295 21.18 12.84 4.66
CA GLU A 295 22.04 12.82 5.83
C GLU A 295 22.85 11.52 5.89
N LYS A 296 24.15 11.64 6.05
CA LYS A 296 25.08 10.50 6.15
C LYS A 296 24.98 9.81 7.51
N LEU A 297 25.21 8.53 7.52
CA LEU A 297 25.47 7.74 8.73
C LEU A 297 26.99 7.62 8.97
N GLU A 298 27.35 7.08 10.14
CA GLU A 298 28.77 6.94 10.54
C GLU A 298 29.61 6.23 9.47
N ASN A 299 29.07 5.15 8.88
CA ASN A 299 29.79 4.29 7.94
C ASN A 299 29.27 4.36 6.50
N CYS A 300 28.22 5.13 6.23
CA CYS A 300 27.54 5.15 4.95
C CYS A 300 27.19 6.58 4.53
N ASN A 301 27.58 6.95 3.32
CA ASN A 301 27.09 8.16 2.67
C ASN A 301 25.85 7.83 1.84
N PHE A 302 24.92 8.78 1.81
CA PHE A 302 23.75 8.72 0.94
C PHE A 302 23.79 9.85 -0.11
N PRO A 303 24.67 9.74 -1.13
CA PRO A 303 24.75 10.72 -2.20
C PRO A 303 23.45 10.78 -3.00
N GLU A 304 23.37 11.72 -3.94
CA GLU A 304 22.31 11.67 -4.95
C GLU A 304 22.24 10.27 -5.57
N VAL A 305 21.03 9.71 -5.67
CA VAL A 305 20.79 8.36 -6.18
C VAL A 305 19.65 8.33 -7.17
N LYS A 306 19.84 7.57 -8.24
CA LYS A 306 18.79 7.20 -9.19
C LYS A 306 18.21 5.85 -8.81
N VAL A 307 16.89 5.79 -8.65
CA VAL A 307 16.15 4.55 -8.45
C VAL A 307 15.27 4.32 -9.66
N THR A 308 15.46 3.19 -10.33
CA THR A 308 14.69 2.86 -11.54
C THR A 308 13.76 1.68 -11.29
N TRP A 309 12.49 1.89 -11.50
CA TRP A 309 11.46 0.87 -11.55
C TRP A 309 11.34 0.27 -12.94
N HIS A 310 11.06 -1.05 -13.00
CA HIS A 310 10.74 -1.77 -14.23
C HIS A 310 9.56 -2.73 -13.97
N ASP A 311 8.58 -2.76 -14.85
CA ASP A 311 7.50 -3.75 -14.82
C ASP A 311 7.22 -4.36 -16.20
N GLY A 312 6.20 -5.21 -16.30
CA GLY A 312 5.89 -5.91 -17.53
C GLY A 312 6.94 -6.98 -17.91
N GLY A 313 7.74 -7.44 -16.94
CA GLY A 313 8.83 -8.37 -17.18
C GLY A 313 10.14 -7.73 -17.65
N LEU A 314 10.19 -6.40 -17.75
CA LEU A 314 11.44 -5.68 -17.99
C LEU A 314 12.36 -5.80 -16.79
N MET A 315 13.65 -5.91 -17.04
CA MET A 315 14.69 -6.05 -16.01
C MET A 315 15.85 -5.10 -16.27
N PRO A 316 16.59 -4.67 -15.23
CA PRO A 316 17.84 -3.97 -15.43
C PRO A 316 18.92 -4.89 -16.03
N PRO A 317 20.01 -4.32 -16.57
CA PRO A 317 21.16 -5.10 -17.01
C PRO A 317 21.68 -6.03 -15.92
N ARG A 318 21.93 -7.29 -16.28
CA ARG A 318 22.50 -8.29 -15.37
C ARG A 318 23.91 -7.91 -14.94
N PRO A 319 24.23 -7.86 -13.63
CA PRO A 319 25.61 -7.69 -13.16
C PRO A 319 26.53 -8.80 -13.69
N ARG A 320 27.71 -8.42 -14.19
CA ARG A 320 28.68 -9.40 -14.70
C ARG A 320 29.27 -10.28 -13.61
N GLU A 321 29.25 -9.80 -12.37
CA GLU A 321 29.74 -10.50 -11.18
C GLU A 321 28.77 -11.59 -10.70
N LEU A 322 27.53 -11.59 -11.18
CA LEU A 322 26.57 -12.64 -10.84
C LEU A 322 26.86 -13.87 -11.71
N PRO A 323 27.17 -15.05 -11.12
CA PRO A 323 27.52 -16.25 -11.85
C PRO A 323 26.47 -16.67 -12.89
N ASP A 324 26.90 -17.27 -13.98
CA ASP A 324 26.00 -17.80 -15.00
C ASP A 324 25.04 -18.82 -14.40
N GLY A 325 23.77 -18.76 -14.82
CA GLY A 325 22.71 -19.63 -14.30
C GLY A 325 22.09 -19.17 -12.97
N GLU A 326 22.72 -18.27 -12.23
CA GLU A 326 22.15 -17.74 -10.99
C GLU A 326 20.98 -16.76 -11.29
N PRO A 327 19.85 -16.88 -10.60
CA PRO A 327 18.74 -15.95 -10.82
C PRO A 327 19.08 -14.54 -10.30
N MET A 328 18.64 -13.54 -11.03
CA MET A 328 18.66 -12.15 -10.59
C MET A 328 17.31 -11.82 -9.94
N GLY A 329 17.26 -11.83 -8.59
CA GLY A 329 16.03 -11.70 -7.83
C GLY A 329 15.20 -12.98 -7.73
N GLY A 330 13.94 -12.86 -7.28
CA GLY A 330 12.96 -13.94 -7.17
C GLY A 330 11.99 -13.99 -8.36
N TRP A 331 11.07 -14.96 -8.34
CA TRP A 331 10.07 -15.13 -9.40
C TRP A 331 9.13 -13.92 -9.59
N GLY A 332 8.89 -13.15 -8.52
CA GLY A 332 8.00 -11.97 -8.52
C GLY A 332 8.71 -10.66 -8.86
N GLY A 333 10.05 -10.65 -8.88
CA GLY A 333 10.86 -9.47 -9.08
C GLY A 333 12.06 -9.40 -8.16
N GLY A 334 12.67 -8.23 -8.01
CA GLY A 334 13.81 -8.05 -7.15
C GLY A 334 14.35 -6.62 -7.10
N ASN A 335 15.46 -6.47 -6.38
CA ASN A 335 16.20 -5.24 -6.26
C ASN A 335 17.69 -5.45 -6.57
N LEU A 336 18.31 -4.45 -7.20
CA LEU A 336 19.73 -4.38 -7.47
C LEU A 336 20.25 -3.03 -6.99
N PHE A 337 21.24 -3.04 -6.11
CA PHE A 337 21.96 -1.85 -5.64
C PHE A 337 23.37 -1.84 -6.24
N ILE A 338 23.77 -0.71 -6.82
CA ILE A 338 25.07 -0.52 -7.46
C ILE A 338 25.83 0.56 -6.68
N GLY A 339 26.83 0.11 -5.95
CA GLY A 339 27.72 0.96 -5.17
C GLY A 339 29.10 1.09 -5.80
N SER A 340 29.90 2.02 -5.29
CA SER A 340 31.25 2.29 -5.79
C SER A 340 32.27 1.18 -5.50
N LYS A 341 31.98 0.29 -4.54
CA LYS A 341 32.84 -0.83 -4.14
C LYS A 341 32.27 -2.20 -4.47
N GLY A 342 30.98 -2.30 -4.75
CA GLY A 342 30.31 -3.58 -5.02
C GLY A 342 28.83 -3.41 -5.28
N LYS A 343 28.13 -4.55 -5.46
CA LYS A 343 26.71 -4.58 -5.73
C LYS A 343 26.00 -5.55 -4.78
N LEU A 344 24.69 -5.35 -4.60
CA LEU A 344 23.81 -6.28 -3.90
C LEU A 344 22.59 -6.55 -4.77
N VAL A 345 22.24 -7.82 -4.91
CA VAL A 345 20.99 -8.25 -5.56
C VAL A 345 20.15 -9.04 -4.56
N CYS A 346 18.83 -8.85 -4.55
CA CYS A 346 17.91 -9.60 -3.69
C CYS A 346 16.55 -9.79 -4.37
N ASP A 347 15.67 -10.58 -3.77
CA ASP A 347 14.29 -10.73 -4.22
C ASP A 347 13.45 -9.47 -3.92
N TYR A 348 12.17 -9.53 -4.23
CA TYR A 348 11.21 -8.42 -4.07
C TYR A 348 10.91 -8.01 -2.61
N TYR A 349 11.30 -8.83 -1.61
CA TYR A 349 11.21 -8.53 -0.18
C TYR A 349 12.58 -8.41 0.50
N GLY A 350 13.68 -8.35 -0.28
CA GLY A 350 15.03 -8.31 0.25
C GLY A 350 15.60 -9.67 0.65
N ARG A 351 14.88 -10.77 0.43
CA ARG A 351 15.34 -12.13 0.73
C ARG A 351 16.37 -12.60 -0.30
N ASP A 352 17.07 -13.70 0.01
CA ASP A 352 18.02 -14.34 -0.88
C ASP A 352 19.06 -13.36 -1.44
N TRP A 353 19.44 -12.39 -0.62
CA TRP A 353 20.40 -11.37 -1.03
C TRP A 353 21.79 -11.97 -1.30
N LYS A 354 22.45 -11.43 -2.32
CA LYS A 354 23.78 -11.79 -2.74
C LYS A 354 24.64 -10.55 -2.84
N LEU A 355 25.79 -10.58 -2.15
CA LEU A 355 26.82 -9.56 -2.28
C LEU A 355 27.76 -9.91 -3.45
N LEU A 356 27.95 -8.96 -4.32
CA LEU A 356 28.82 -9.06 -5.49
C LEU A 356 30.00 -8.08 -5.28
N LEU A 357 31.03 -8.55 -4.57
CA LEU A 357 32.21 -7.77 -4.20
C LEU A 357 33.44 -8.28 -4.96
N PRO A 358 34.41 -7.40 -5.29
CA PRO A 358 35.68 -7.82 -5.80
C PRO A 358 36.54 -8.43 -4.66
N GLY A 359 36.41 -9.74 -4.42
CA GLY A 359 37.10 -10.47 -3.34
C GLY A 359 36.12 -11.14 -2.39
N ASN A 360 36.67 -11.69 -1.29
CA ASN A 360 35.89 -12.41 -0.25
C ASN A 360 35.60 -11.54 0.97
N GLU A 361 35.34 -10.24 0.77
CA GLU A 361 34.99 -9.33 1.86
C GLU A 361 33.64 -9.71 2.47
N LYS A 362 33.58 -9.63 3.81
CA LYS A 362 32.33 -9.84 4.55
C LYS A 362 31.83 -8.50 5.11
N PRO A 363 30.52 -8.32 5.24
CA PRO A 363 29.96 -7.12 5.86
C PRO A 363 30.58 -6.91 7.26
N VAL A 364 30.99 -5.71 7.57
CA VAL A 364 31.32 -5.29 8.95
C VAL A 364 30.00 -5.22 9.70
N ALA A 365 30.00 -5.66 10.95
CA ALA A 365 28.81 -5.58 11.78
C ALA A 365 28.34 -4.11 11.89
N SER A 366 27.19 -3.80 11.29
CA SER A 366 26.49 -2.55 11.52
C SER A 366 25.61 -2.64 12.77
N ALA A 367 25.12 -1.51 13.25
CA ALA A 367 24.12 -1.52 14.31
C ALA A 367 22.89 -2.30 13.82
N LYS A 368 22.46 -3.29 14.61
CA LYS A 368 21.27 -4.07 14.28
C LYS A 368 20.03 -3.18 14.37
N LEU A 369 19.27 -3.15 13.29
CA LEU A 369 17.99 -2.46 13.23
C LEU A 369 16.92 -3.25 14.01
N PRO A 370 15.87 -2.59 14.52
CA PRO A 370 14.79 -3.28 15.21
C PRO A 370 14.15 -4.38 14.34
N ARG A 371 13.85 -5.52 14.94
CA ARG A 371 13.16 -6.64 14.27
C ARG A 371 11.73 -6.74 14.78
N TYR A 372 10.88 -7.25 13.91
CA TYR A 372 9.46 -7.46 14.18
C TYR A 372 9.08 -8.96 14.02
N SER A 373 10.09 -9.83 14.05
CA SER A 373 9.96 -11.26 13.76
C SER A 373 9.22 -12.06 14.84
N ASP A 374 9.25 -11.61 16.08
CA ASP A 374 8.69 -12.36 17.22
C ASP A 374 7.21 -12.03 17.39
N ASP A 375 6.35 -12.93 16.91
CA ASP A 375 4.92 -12.88 17.19
C ASP A 375 4.51 -13.99 18.16
N PRO A 376 4.39 -13.69 19.46
CA PRO A 376 4.02 -14.69 20.48
C PRO A 376 2.57 -15.15 20.37
N LEU A 377 1.71 -14.44 19.60
CA LEU A 377 0.30 -14.77 19.43
C LEU A 377 0.04 -15.66 18.21
N GLY A 378 1.04 -15.84 17.35
CA GLY A 378 0.87 -16.49 16.04
C GLY A 378 0.08 -15.64 15.06
N GLY A 379 -0.19 -16.17 13.88
CA GLY A 379 -0.87 -15.46 12.80
C GLY A 379 0.09 -14.73 11.85
N GLY A 380 -0.42 -13.76 11.09
CA GLY A 380 0.40 -12.95 10.19
C GLY A 380 1.25 -11.96 10.97
N ARG A 381 2.57 -12.06 10.83
CA ARG A 381 3.54 -11.21 11.54
C ARG A 381 3.20 -9.71 11.42
N HIS A 382 2.89 -9.26 10.22
CA HIS A 382 2.64 -7.87 9.91
C HIS A 382 1.31 -7.38 10.51
N GLU A 383 0.24 -8.14 10.37
CA GLU A 383 -1.08 -7.83 10.93
C GLU A 383 -1.05 -7.86 12.47
N MET A 384 -0.39 -8.86 13.05
CA MET A 384 -0.31 -8.99 14.51
C MET A 384 0.57 -7.91 15.16
N GLN A 385 1.54 -7.36 14.43
CA GLN A 385 2.26 -6.17 14.88
C GLN A 385 1.31 -4.99 15.12
N TRP A 386 0.40 -4.75 14.18
CA TRP A 386 -0.62 -3.71 14.32
C TRP A 386 -1.62 -4.00 15.45
N VAL A 387 -2.09 -5.24 15.55
CA VAL A 387 -2.99 -5.67 16.64
C VAL A 387 -2.35 -5.40 18.00
N ARG A 388 -1.09 -5.78 18.22
CA ARG A 388 -0.37 -5.52 19.46
C ARG A 388 -0.23 -4.03 19.76
N ALA A 389 0.10 -3.24 18.75
CA ALA A 389 0.19 -1.79 18.91
C ALA A 389 -1.15 -1.17 19.35
N CYS A 390 -2.27 -1.62 18.75
CA CYS A 390 -3.60 -1.20 19.15
C CYS A 390 -3.97 -1.61 20.59
N MET A 391 -3.64 -2.85 20.99
CA MET A 391 -3.97 -3.38 22.32
C MET A 391 -3.14 -2.72 23.43
N ASN A 392 -1.91 -2.33 23.17
CA ASN A 392 -1.03 -1.73 24.17
C ASN A 392 -1.43 -0.30 24.54
N GLY A 393 -2.38 0.30 23.83
CA GLY A 393 -2.93 1.63 24.14
C GLY A 393 -1.88 2.74 24.19
N LYS A 394 -0.71 2.51 23.65
CA LYS A 394 0.35 3.50 23.53
C LYS A 394 0.32 4.06 22.14
N GLU A 395 -0.01 5.06 22.15
CA GLU A 395 -0.23 6.24 21.41
C GLU A 395 0.91 6.59 20.52
N GLY A 396 0.60 6.71 19.26
CA GLY A 396 1.45 7.38 18.32
C GLY A 396 1.72 6.59 17.05
N PRO A 397 1.89 7.29 15.95
CA PRO A 397 2.09 6.72 14.62
C PRO A 397 3.38 5.90 14.46
N GLY A 398 4.25 5.83 15.47
CA GLY A 398 5.55 5.16 15.41
C GLY A 398 5.61 3.72 15.93
N GLN A 399 4.48 3.10 16.29
CA GLN A 399 4.51 1.78 16.95
C GLN A 399 4.47 0.59 16.00
N THR A 400 4.16 0.81 14.75
CA THR A 400 4.16 -0.19 13.70
C THR A 400 5.23 0.11 12.67
N SER A 401 5.80 -0.91 12.05
CA SER A 401 6.91 -0.76 11.11
C SER A 401 6.51 0.05 9.87
N SER A 402 5.29 -0.13 9.37
CA SER A 402 4.76 0.58 8.21
C SER A 402 3.58 1.50 8.56
N ASN A 403 3.76 2.29 9.66
CA ASN A 403 2.80 3.33 9.99
C ASN A 403 2.71 4.41 8.89
N PHE A 404 1.67 5.24 8.92
CA PHE A 404 1.44 6.19 7.83
C PHE A 404 2.50 7.29 7.71
N ALA A 405 3.30 7.56 8.74
CA ALA A 405 4.44 8.48 8.62
C ALA A 405 5.56 7.89 7.73
N TYR A 406 5.66 6.57 7.63
CA TYR A 406 6.53 5.85 6.71
C TYR A 406 5.82 5.54 5.38
N ALA A 407 4.65 4.92 5.46
CA ALA A 407 3.91 4.42 4.31
C ALA A 407 3.37 5.53 3.40
N GLY A 408 3.06 6.70 3.95
CA GLY A 408 2.62 7.86 3.17
C GLY A 408 3.66 8.32 2.15
N PRO A 409 4.88 8.72 2.58
CA PRO A 409 5.96 9.09 1.65
C PRO A 409 6.33 7.97 0.66
N LEU A 410 6.34 6.70 1.07
CA LEU A 410 6.56 5.58 0.15
C LEU A 410 5.46 5.51 -0.92
N SER A 411 4.19 5.63 -0.52
CA SER A 411 3.07 5.62 -1.47
C SER A 411 3.06 6.85 -2.38
N GLU A 412 3.42 8.03 -1.87
CA GLU A 412 3.59 9.24 -2.69
C GLU A 412 4.64 9.02 -3.78
N MET A 413 5.80 8.44 -3.45
CA MET A 413 6.84 8.07 -4.43
C MET A 413 6.30 7.13 -5.51
N VAL A 414 5.64 6.05 -5.11
CA VAL A 414 5.08 5.06 -6.04
C VAL A 414 4.05 5.70 -6.97
N LEU A 415 3.10 6.47 -6.41
CA LEU A 415 2.03 7.12 -7.17
C LEU A 415 2.55 8.23 -8.09
N MET A 416 3.64 8.90 -7.71
CA MET A 416 4.33 9.86 -8.58
C MET A 416 4.83 9.22 -9.87
N GLY A 417 5.26 7.96 -9.82
CA GLY A 417 5.61 7.20 -11.02
C GLY A 417 4.43 7.04 -11.99
N ASN A 418 3.24 6.80 -11.48
CA ASN A 418 2.02 6.78 -12.29
C ASN A 418 1.72 8.15 -12.92
N LEU A 419 1.98 9.24 -12.20
CA LEU A 419 1.85 10.59 -12.78
C LEU A 419 2.84 10.78 -13.93
N ALA A 420 4.09 10.35 -13.75
CA ALA A 420 5.11 10.44 -14.80
C ALA A 420 4.73 9.59 -16.03
N ILE A 421 4.21 8.37 -15.84
CA ILE A 421 3.70 7.53 -16.92
C ILE A 421 2.58 8.24 -17.70
N ARG A 422 1.63 8.86 -17.01
CA ARG A 422 0.50 9.55 -17.63
C ARG A 422 0.91 10.87 -18.30
N LEU A 423 1.98 11.52 -17.83
CA LEU A 423 2.52 12.79 -18.34
C LEU A 423 3.71 12.59 -19.29
N GLN A 424 4.11 11.35 -19.62
CA GLN A 424 5.30 11.07 -20.44
C GLN A 424 5.27 11.77 -21.83
N GLY A 425 4.08 12.11 -22.32
CA GLY A 425 3.93 12.88 -23.56
C GLY A 425 4.54 14.28 -23.52
N LEU A 426 4.97 14.78 -22.35
CA LEU A 426 5.76 16.01 -22.21
C LEU A 426 7.24 15.81 -22.61
N ASN A 427 7.71 14.57 -22.77
CA ASN A 427 9.05 14.20 -23.25
C ASN A 427 10.21 14.88 -22.49
N ARG A 428 10.12 14.92 -21.18
CA ARG A 428 11.15 15.52 -20.32
C ARG A 428 11.02 15.00 -18.88
N PRO A 429 12.12 15.00 -18.07
CA PRO A 429 12.03 14.78 -16.63
C PRO A 429 11.12 15.81 -15.97
N LEU A 430 10.28 15.36 -15.05
CA LEU A 430 9.38 16.21 -14.27
C LEU A 430 10.02 16.52 -12.93
N HIS A 431 10.10 17.81 -12.57
CA HIS A 431 10.71 18.27 -11.32
C HIS A 431 9.63 18.37 -10.25
N TRP A 432 9.83 17.71 -9.12
CA TRP A 432 8.86 17.61 -8.04
C TRP A 432 9.25 18.45 -6.81
N ASP A 433 8.33 19.25 -6.32
CA ASP A 433 8.38 19.89 -5.00
C ASP A 433 7.52 19.07 -4.03
N GLY A 434 8.17 18.21 -3.24
CA GLY A 434 7.48 17.28 -2.34
C GLY A 434 6.74 17.98 -1.20
N GLU A 435 7.19 19.17 -0.76
CA GLU A 435 6.49 19.95 0.27
C GLU A 435 5.16 20.50 -0.26
N LYS A 436 5.16 21.00 -1.49
CA LYS A 436 3.99 21.61 -2.13
C LYS A 436 3.17 20.63 -2.96
N MET A 437 3.59 19.38 -3.06
CA MET A 437 2.95 18.34 -3.89
C MET A 437 2.65 18.83 -5.31
N LYS A 438 3.65 19.36 -6.02
CA LYS A 438 3.47 19.87 -7.38
C LYS A 438 4.71 19.72 -8.24
N PHE A 439 4.49 19.59 -9.53
CA PHE A 439 5.55 19.72 -10.52
C PHE A 439 5.91 21.19 -10.73
N THR A 440 7.20 21.51 -10.68
CA THR A 440 7.68 22.90 -10.76
C THR A 440 8.06 23.32 -12.18
N ASN A 441 8.25 22.36 -13.09
CA ASN A 441 8.63 22.63 -14.47
C ASN A 441 7.51 22.35 -15.49
N ILE A 442 6.26 22.22 -15.05
CA ILE A 442 5.09 22.21 -15.95
C ILE A 442 4.53 23.63 -16.02
N SER A 443 4.62 24.23 -17.21
CA SER A 443 4.07 25.55 -17.50
C SER A 443 2.55 25.50 -17.74
N PRO A 444 1.79 26.57 -17.42
CA PRO A 444 0.38 26.67 -17.79
C PRO A 444 0.12 26.56 -19.30
N ASN A 445 1.11 26.82 -20.14
CA ASN A 445 1.01 26.71 -21.60
C ASN A 445 1.40 25.33 -22.14
N ASP A 446 1.93 24.44 -21.31
CA ASP A 446 2.30 23.09 -21.72
C ASP A 446 1.05 22.27 -22.05
N LYS A 447 1.13 21.60 -23.18
CA LYS A 447 0.08 20.72 -23.66
C LYS A 447 0.67 19.40 -24.10
N PHE A 448 -0.12 18.34 -24.04
CA PHE A 448 0.25 17.01 -24.50
C PHE A 448 -0.98 16.26 -24.96
N LYS A 449 -0.76 15.11 -25.58
CA LYS A 449 -1.82 14.20 -26.02
C LYS A 449 -1.62 12.84 -25.43
N ILE A 450 -2.72 12.13 -25.20
CA ILE A 450 -2.73 10.74 -24.73
C ILE A 450 -3.39 9.89 -25.81
N ILE A 451 -2.90 8.68 -26.00
CA ILE A 451 -3.53 7.71 -26.89
C ILE A 451 -4.88 7.29 -26.28
N THR A 452 -5.92 7.30 -27.08
CA THR A 452 -7.25 6.78 -26.70
C THR A 452 -7.48 5.38 -27.22
N SER A 453 -6.88 5.05 -28.37
CA SER A 453 -6.98 3.74 -29.00
C SER A 453 -5.74 3.45 -29.83
N HIS A 454 -5.24 2.22 -29.78
CA HIS A 454 -4.13 1.75 -30.60
C HIS A 454 -4.42 0.33 -31.08
N ARG A 455 -4.75 0.17 -32.35
CA ARG A 455 -5.25 -1.09 -32.92
C ARG A 455 -4.85 -1.27 -34.38
N TYR A 456 -4.94 -2.49 -34.85
CA TYR A 456 -4.82 -2.74 -36.28
C TYR A 456 -6.10 -3.39 -36.84
N LYS A 457 -6.36 -3.15 -38.13
CA LYS A 457 -7.40 -3.82 -38.92
C LYS A 457 -6.78 -4.39 -40.17
N LYS A 458 -7.35 -5.49 -40.69
CA LYS A 458 -7.08 -5.91 -42.05
C LYS A 458 -8.10 -5.23 -42.96
N ILE A 459 -7.62 -4.41 -43.91
CA ILE A 459 -8.43 -3.83 -44.98
C ILE A 459 -7.87 -4.35 -46.29
N ASP A 460 -8.71 -4.97 -47.11
CA ASP A 460 -8.32 -5.60 -48.38
C ASP A 460 -7.15 -6.59 -48.23
N GLY A 461 -7.16 -7.33 -47.12
CA GLY A 461 -6.13 -8.33 -46.77
C GLY A 461 -4.81 -7.75 -46.22
N GLN A 462 -4.64 -6.44 -46.14
CA GLN A 462 -3.46 -5.76 -45.66
C GLN A 462 -3.65 -5.26 -44.21
N PRO A 463 -2.66 -5.39 -43.31
CA PRO A 463 -2.71 -4.82 -41.98
C PRO A 463 -2.58 -3.28 -42.08
N GLN A 464 -3.48 -2.57 -41.41
CA GLN A 464 -3.42 -1.12 -41.22
C GLN A 464 -3.47 -0.80 -39.75
N PHE A 465 -2.58 0.07 -39.26
CA PHE A 465 -2.47 0.48 -37.84
C PHE A 465 -3.14 1.85 -37.68
N TYR A 466 -3.88 1.96 -36.58
CA TYR A 466 -4.59 3.18 -36.22
C TYR A 466 -4.18 3.58 -34.81
N THR A 467 -3.89 4.85 -34.61
CA THR A 467 -3.67 5.45 -33.31
C THR A 467 -4.52 6.69 -33.20
N ASP A 468 -5.52 6.62 -32.33
CA ASP A 468 -6.37 7.76 -32.01
C ASP A 468 -5.81 8.45 -30.76
N TRP A 469 -5.91 9.76 -30.73
CA TRP A 469 -5.38 10.60 -29.66
C TRP A 469 -6.48 11.48 -29.09
N THR A 470 -6.30 11.93 -27.83
CA THR A 470 -7.09 13.03 -27.30
C THR A 470 -6.84 14.31 -28.10
N ASP A 471 -7.69 15.30 -27.93
CA ASP A 471 -7.32 16.68 -28.17
C ASP A 471 -6.11 17.06 -27.31
N GLU A 472 -5.53 18.22 -27.56
CA GLU A 472 -4.47 18.76 -26.71
C GLU A 472 -4.99 19.02 -25.28
N LEU A 473 -4.40 18.35 -24.29
CA LEU A 473 -4.73 18.47 -22.89
C LEU A 473 -3.80 19.48 -22.19
N PRO A 474 -4.32 20.36 -21.33
CA PRO A 474 -3.52 21.30 -20.55
C PRO A 474 -2.74 20.54 -19.45
N ALA A 475 -1.42 20.45 -19.58
CA ALA A 475 -0.60 19.58 -18.72
C ALA A 475 -0.65 19.95 -17.24
N ALA A 476 -0.64 21.25 -16.90
CA ALA A 476 -0.69 21.70 -15.51
C ALA A 476 -2.02 21.34 -14.83
N GLU A 477 -3.14 21.46 -15.55
CA GLU A 477 -4.47 21.10 -15.07
C GLU A 477 -4.59 19.59 -14.87
N MET A 478 -4.17 18.80 -15.86
CA MET A 478 -4.21 17.34 -15.78
C MET A 478 -3.32 16.80 -14.64
N ALA A 479 -2.12 17.36 -14.49
CA ALA A 479 -1.25 17.01 -13.37
C ALA A 479 -1.94 17.28 -12.03
N ASN A 480 -2.56 18.45 -11.86
CA ASN A 480 -3.27 18.81 -10.65
C ASN A 480 -4.46 17.88 -10.36
N ILE A 481 -5.25 17.53 -11.37
CA ILE A 481 -6.36 16.59 -11.26
C ILE A 481 -5.88 15.21 -10.77
N TRP A 482 -4.79 14.70 -11.33
CA TRP A 482 -4.27 13.37 -10.99
C TRP A 482 -3.51 13.34 -9.65
N ILE A 483 -2.91 14.45 -9.23
CA ILE A 483 -2.31 14.58 -7.91
C ILE A 483 -3.40 14.54 -6.83
N ASN A 484 -4.53 15.22 -7.06
CA ASN A 484 -5.53 15.51 -6.04
C ASN A 484 -6.76 14.59 -6.05
N HIS A 485 -6.98 13.79 -7.09
CA HIS A 485 -8.17 12.95 -7.25
C HIS A 485 -9.47 13.72 -6.99
N ILE A 486 -10.23 13.98 -8.04
CA ILE A 486 -11.52 14.68 -7.94
C ILE A 486 -12.61 13.65 -7.63
N TYR A 487 -13.21 13.78 -6.45
CA TYR A 487 -14.31 12.93 -6.03
C TYR A 487 -15.62 13.34 -6.70
N ARG A 488 -16.41 12.35 -7.12
CA ARG A 488 -17.76 12.60 -7.65
C ARG A 488 -18.69 13.10 -6.55
N ASP A 489 -19.82 13.70 -6.97
CA ASP A 489 -20.84 14.22 -6.06
C ASP A 489 -21.34 13.15 -5.08
N GLY A 490 -21.56 13.56 -3.82
CA GLY A 490 -21.96 12.68 -2.72
C GLY A 490 -20.81 12.00 -1.98
N TRP A 491 -19.56 12.08 -2.49
CA TRP A 491 -18.36 11.59 -1.83
C TRP A 491 -17.42 12.76 -1.48
N LYS A 492 -17.04 12.85 -0.21
CA LYS A 492 -16.13 13.91 0.31
C LYS A 492 -15.17 13.32 1.31
N ILE A 493 -13.91 13.72 1.24
CA ILE A 493 -12.84 13.30 2.14
C ILE A 493 -12.47 14.39 3.16
#